data_556be8261d59a90d0f3ad164f5a037bf
#
_entry.id   556be8261d59a90d0f3ad164f5a037bf
#
_cell.length_a   1.000
_cell.length_b   1.000
_cell.length_c   1.000
_cell.angle_alpha   90.00
_cell.angle_beta   90.00
_cell.angle_gamma   90.00
#
_symmetry.space_group_name_H-M   'P 1'
#
loop_
_entity.id
_entity.type
_entity.pdbx_description
1 polymer ?
#
loop_
_entity_poly.entity_id
_entity_poly.type
_entity_poly.pdbx_seq_one_letter_code
_entity_poly.pdbx_strand_id
1 'polypeptide(L)'
;MMIPVSKVEQPTQSTAMTTYSGNVEIIEMDRMRKLIAEHMVRSKHTSPHVTSFTEADVTNLVMWRDRVKKEFEKREGTKITYTPLFIEAIVKCIKKFPLMNSSVEGDKIIIKKDINIGMATAMPSGN
;
A
#
# COMPACT_ATOMS: atom_id res chain seq x y z
N MET A 1 16.52 -46.99 -25.13
CA MET A 1 15.22 -47.16 -24.49
C MET A 1 14.70 -45.78 -24.13
N MET A 2 13.85 -45.18 -25.00
CA MET A 2 13.34 -43.80 -24.82
C MET A 2 12.03 -43.88 -24.04
N ILE A 3 11.94 -43.14 -22.94
CA ILE A 3 10.75 -42.99 -22.12
C ILE A 3 9.90 -41.84 -22.71
N PRO A 4 8.63 -42.03 -23.06
CA PRO A 4 7.80 -40.93 -23.57
C PRO A 4 7.43 -39.99 -22.44
N VAL A 5 7.69 -38.69 -22.66
CA VAL A 5 7.29 -37.60 -21.77
C VAL A 5 5.78 -37.38 -21.95
N SER A 6 5.00 -37.72 -20.94
CA SER A 6 3.56 -37.44 -20.89
C SER A 6 3.32 -35.94 -20.83
N LYS A 7 2.61 -35.43 -21.82
CA LYS A 7 2.12 -34.06 -21.90
C LYS A 7 1.11 -33.81 -20.77
N VAL A 8 1.48 -33.00 -19.78
CA VAL A 8 0.54 -32.58 -18.74
C VAL A 8 -0.48 -31.64 -19.39
N GLU A 9 -1.71 -32.06 -19.51
CA GLU A 9 -2.84 -31.21 -19.89
C GLU A 9 -3.09 -30.20 -18.76
N GLN A 10 -2.92 -28.93 -19.09
CA GLN A 10 -3.36 -27.85 -18.23
C GLN A 10 -4.89 -27.85 -18.17
N PRO A 11 -5.50 -27.77 -16.98
CA PRO A 11 -6.94 -27.60 -16.88
C PRO A 11 -7.36 -26.29 -17.50
N THR A 12 -8.08 -26.33 -18.60
CA THR A 12 -8.81 -25.19 -19.16
C THR A 12 -9.83 -24.74 -18.13
N GLN A 13 -9.55 -23.64 -17.46
CA GLN A 13 -10.56 -22.95 -16.65
C GLN A 13 -11.67 -22.48 -17.60
N SER A 14 -12.76 -23.20 -17.61
CA SER A 14 -14.03 -22.76 -18.17
C SER A 14 -14.45 -21.52 -17.43
N THR A 15 -14.33 -20.36 -18.06
CA THR A 15 -14.94 -19.10 -17.61
C THR A 15 -16.44 -19.28 -17.71
N ALA A 16 -17.07 -19.66 -16.60
CA ALA A 16 -18.52 -19.64 -16.49
C ALA A 16 -18.98 -18.21 -16.76
N MET A 17 -19.68 -17.98 -17.87
CA MET A 17 -20.32 -16.71 -18.18
C MET A 17 -21.36 -16.45 -17.10
N THR A 18 -21.09 -15.52 -16.22
CA THR A 18 -22.07 -15.06 -15.23
C THR A 18 -23.16 -14.31 -15.97
N THR A 19 -24.35 -14.90 -16.05
CA THR A 19 -25.52 -14.24 -16.67
C THR A 19 -26.09 -13.23 -15.68
N TYR A 20 -25.93 -11.95 -15.97
CA TYR A 20 -26.52 -10.88 -15.17
C TYR A 20 -27.98 -10.69 -15.61
N SER A 21 -28.93 -10.80 -14.67
CA SER A 21 -30.34 -10.47 -14.90
C SER A 21 -30.69 -9.18 -14.17
N GLY A 22 -31.29 -8.22 -14.90
CA GLY A 22 -31.70 -6.93 -14.36
C GLY A 22 -31.15 -5.74 -15.14
N ASN A 23 -31.45 -4.52 -14.67
CA ASN A 23 -30.94 -3.27 -15.28
C ASN A 23 -29.51 -3.01 -14.79
N VAL A 24 -28.53 -3.63 -15.46
CA VAL A 24 -27.10 -3.55 -15.11
C VAL A 24 -26.30 -3.00 -16.29
N GLU A 25 -25.31 -2.17 -16.01
CA GLU A 25 -24.31 -1.71 -16.95
C GLU A 25 -22.99 -2.44 -16.66
N ILE A 26 -22.39 -3.02 -17.69
CA ILE A 26 -21.12 -3.75 -17.56
C ILE A 26 -20.01 -2.86 -18.10
N ILE A 27 -19.09 -2.46 -17.22
CA ILE A 27 -17.92 -1.66 -17.57
C ILE A 27 -16.67 -2.54 -17.42
N GLU A 28 -15.92 -2.70 -18.49
CA GLU A 28 -14.66 -3.44 -18.44
C GLU A 28 -13.59 -2.64 -17.71
N MET A 29 -12.88 -3.32 -16.79
CA MET A 29 -11.74 -2.72 -16.12
C MET A 29 -10.54 -2.64 -17.04
N ASP A 30 -9.83 -1.52 -17.01
CA ASP A 30 -8.54 -1.37 -17.67
C ASP A 30 -7.46 -2.29 -17.03
N ARG A 31 -6.32 -2.42 -17.71
CA ARG A 31 -5.23 -3.29 -17.27
C ARG A 31 -4.68 -2.94 -15.88
N MET A 32 -4.52 -1.64 -15.59
CA MET A 32 -3.99 -1.20 -14.30
C MET A 32 -4.95 -1.53 -13.17
N ARG A 33 -6.24 -1.29 -13.39
CA ARG A 33 -7.28 -1.60 -12.39
C ARG A 33 -7.38 -3.11 -12.12
N LYS A 34 -7.26 -3.95 -13.14
CA LYS A 34 -7.19 -5.43 -12.98
C LYS A 34 -6.00 -5.84 -12.11
N LEU A 35 -4.80 -5.31 -12.40
CA LEU A 35 -3.60 -5.61 -11.61
C LEU A 35 -3.72 -5.14 -10.15
N ILE A 36 -4.24 -3.94 -9.91
CA ILE A 36 -4.48 -3.43 -8.56
C ILE A 36 -5.45 -4.34 -7.81
N ALA A 37 -6.57 -4.72 -8.44
CA ALA A 37 -7.57 -5.60 -7.83
C ALA A 37 -6.97 -6.96 -7.46
N GLU A 38 -6.20 -7.60 -8.34
CA GLU A 38 -5.52 -8.87 -8.08
C GLU A 38 -4.53 -8.75 -6.91
N HIS A 39 -3.74 -7.69 -6.86
CA HIS A 39 -2.81 -7.43 -5.76
C HIS A 39 -3.53 -7.24 -4.43
N MET A 40 -4.63 -6.48 -4.41
CA MET A 40 -5.41 -6.24 -3.20
C MET A 40 -6.05 -7.55 -2.67
N VAL A 41 -6.64 -8.34 -3.54
CA VAL A 41 -7.24 -9.63 -3.17
C VAL A 41 -6.17 -10.57 -2.62
N ARG A 42 -5.03 -10.70 -3.30
CA ARG A 42 -3.90 -11.52 -2.85
C ARG A 42 -3.38 -11.05 -1.48
N SER A 43 -3.21 -9.75 -1.28
CA SER A 43 -2.79 -9.18 0.00
C SER A 43 -3.75 -9.59 1.13
N LYS A 44 -5.05 -9.47 0.90
CA LYS A 44 -6.09 -9.86 1.88
C LYS A 44 -6.06 -11.35 2.22
N HIS A 45 -5.82 -12.21 1.25
CA HIS A 45 -5.75 -13.67 1.47
C HIS A 45 -4.44 -14.11 2.12
N THR A 46 -3.33 -13.41 1.87
CA THR A 46 -2.00 -13.81 2.36
C THR A 46 -1.69 -13.24 3.74
N SER A 47 -2.16 -12.02 4.03
CA SER A 47 -1.78 -11.30 5.25
C SER A 47 -2.99 -11.04 6.14
N PRO A 48 -2.98 -11.46 7.42
CA PRO A 48 -3.99 -11.06 8.38
C PRO A 48 -3.90 -9.55 8.61
N HIS A 49 -5.04 -8.85 8.44
CA HIS A 49 -5.12 -7.41 8.60
C HIS A 49 -5.73 -7.08 9.96
N VAL A 50 -4.97 -6.37 10.78
CA VAL A 50 -5.44 -5.82 12.05
C VAL A 50 -5.38 -4.30 11.96
N THR A 51 -6.46 -3.64 12.34
CA THR A 51 -6.56 -2.18 12.32
C THR A 51 -6.77 -1.67 13.74
N SER A 52 -6.01 -0.64 14.11
CA SER A 52 -6.21 0.09 15.35
C SER A 52 -6.41 1.58 15.04
N PHE A 53 -7.25 2.23 15.84
CA PHE A 53 -7.53 3.66 15.73
C PHE A 53 -7.04 4.35 16.99
N THR A 54 -6.41 5.51 16.82
CA THR A 54 -5.99 6.36 17.92
C THR A 54 -6.16 7.82 17.54
N GLU A 55 -6.45 8.64 18.53
CA GLU A 55 -6.55 10.09 18.37
C GLU A 55 -5.47 10.76 19.21
N ALA A 56 -4.92 11.85 18.70
CA ALA A 56 -3.90 12.63 19.39
C ALA A 56 -4.12 14.13 19.17
N ASP A 57 -3.98 14.92 20.23
CA ASP A 57 -3.98 16.37 20.11
C ASP A 57 -2.66 16.85 19.49
N VAL A 58 -2.77 17.48 18.33
CA VAL A 58 -1.64 18.03 17.57
C VAL A 58 -1.54 19.55 17.63
N THR A 59 -2.27 20.21 18.56
CA THR A 59 -2.31 21.67 18.69
C THR A 59 -0.90 22.28 18.80
N ASN A 60 -0.03 21.69 19.61
CA ASN A 60 1.34 22.18 19.76
C ASN A 60 2.16 22.08 18.47
N LEU A 61 1.93 21.02 17.67
CA LEU A 61 2.57 20.82 16.36
C LEU A 61 2.11 21.90 15.36
N VAL A 62 0.81 22.21 15.36
CA VAL A 62 0.23 23.26 14.51
C VAL A 62 0.82 24.63 14.88
N MET A 63 0.81 24.96 16.16
CA MET A 63 1.39 26.23 16.65
C MET A 63 2.89 26.35 16.33
N TRP A 64 3.64 25.28 16.49
CA TRP A 64 5.06 25.25 16.14
C TRP A 64 5.25 25.49 14.63
N ARG A 65 4.54 24.77 13.79
CA ARG A 65 4.62 24.94 12.33
C ARG A 65 4.27 26.36 11.91
N ASP A 66 3.21 26.92 12.45
CA ASP A 66 2.76 28.28 12.11
C ASP A 66 3.77 29.35 12.49
N ARG A 67 4.52 29.14 13.55
CA ARG A 67 5.62 30.01 13.98
C ARG A 67 6.79 29.97 13.01
N VAL A 68 7.17 28.79 12.53
CA VAL A 68 8.39 28.59 11.74
C VAL A 68 8.18 28.65 10.23
N LYS A 69 6.94 28.51 9.73
CA LYS A 69 6.63 28.34 8.29
C LYS A 69 7.19 29.43 7.40
N LYS A 70 7.14 30.71 7.83
CA LYS A 70 7.61 31.85 7.02
C LYS A 70 9.13 31.86 6.87
N GLU A 71 9.84 31.58 7.94
CA GLU A 71 11.30 31.52 7.95
C GLU A 71 11.79 30.29 7.16
N PHE A 72 11.13 29.15 7.32
CA PHE A 72 11.41 27.95 6.57
C PHE A 72 11.22 28.16 5.06
N GLU A 73 10.08 28.74 4.64
CA GLU A 73 9.79 29.02 3.22
C GLU A 73 10.82 29.98 2.62
N LYS A 74 11.26 30.98 3.38
CA LYS A 74 12.31 31.93 2.95
C LYS A 74 13.67 31.26 2.77
N ARG A 75 14.02 30.30 3.63
CA ARG A 75 15.31 29.60 3.62
C ARG A 75 15.35 28.49 2.59
N GLU A 76 14.30 27.65 2.53
CA GLU A 76 14.28 26.42 1.72
C GLU A 76 13.54 26.57 0.38
N GLY A 77 12.85 27.69 0.14
CA GLY A 77 12.08 27.94 -1.07
C GLY A 77 10.81 27.08 -1.20
N THR A 78 10.44 26.33 -0.17
CA THR A 78 9.28 25.44 -0.16
C THR A 78 8.49 25.55 1.14
N LYS A 79 7.20 25.18 1.08
CA LYS A 79 6.32 25.24 2.27
C LYS A 79 6.49 24.01 3.14
N ILE A 80 6.60 24.21 4.46
CA ILE A 80 6.54 23.12 5.41
C ILE A 80 5.09 22.63 5.55
N THR A 81 4.87 21.35 5.23
CA THR A 81 3.58 20.66 5.37
C THR A 81 3.61 19.69 6.55
N TYR A 82 2.45 19.16 6.96
CA TYR A 82 2.38 18.20 8.08
C TYR A 82 2.86 16.80 7.69
N THR A 83 2.70 16.40 6.43
CA THR A 83 3.03 15.05 5.97
C THR A 83 4.46 14.62 6.29
N PRO A 84 5.53 15.41 6.01
CA PRO A 84 6.89 15.05 6.40
C PRO A 84 7.08 14.89 7.90
N LEU A 85 6.38 15.69 8.72
CA LEU A 85 6.46 15.60 10.17
C LEU A 85 5.87 14.27 10.69
N PHE A 86 4.75 13.83 10.13
CA PHE A 86 4.17 12.53 10.44
C PHE A 86 5.05 11.38 9.96
N ILE A 87 5.63 11.49 8.77
CA ILE A 87 6.58 10.50 8.25
C ILE A 87 7.78 10.38 9.18
N GLU A 88 8.35 11.48 9.63
CA GLU A 88 9.47 11.46 10.60
C GLU A 88 9.07 10.76 11.91
N ALA A 89 7.89 11.03 12.43
CA ALA A 89 7.37 10.38 13.63
C ALA A 89 7.23 8.86 13.42
N ILE A 90 6.68 8.41 12.28
CA ILE A 90 6.56 7.00 11.92
C ILE A 90 7.95 6.35 11.83
N VAL A 91 8.91 6.98 11.17
CA VAL A 91 10.29 6.47 11.05
C VAL A 91 10.95 6.31 12.42
N LYS A 92 10.75 7.26 13.34
CA LYS A 92 11.23 7.16 14.73
C LYS A 92 10.60 5.96 15.45
N CYS A 93 9.30 5.73 15.25
CA CYS A 93 8.60 4.58 15.82
C CYS A 93 9.11 3.25 15.25
N ILE A 94 9.31 3.14 13.94
CA ILE A 94 9.85 1.94 13.30
C ILE A 94 11.25 1.63 13.83
N LYS A 95 12.11 2.64 14.00
CA LYS A 95 13.44 2.45 14.60
C LYS A 95 13.38 1.91 16.04
N LYS A 96 12.38 2.33 16.81
CA LYS A 96 12.13 1.84 18.17
C LYS A 96 11.52 0.45 18.19
N PHE A 97 10.70 0.10 17.19
CA PHE A 97 10.00 -1.17 17.08
C PHE A 97 10.28 -1.83 15.72
N PRO A 98 11.49 -2.40 15.51
CA PRO A 98 11.95 -2.86 14.19
C PRO A 98 11.09 -3.96 13.56
N LEU A 99 10.38 -4.75 14.37
CA LEU A 99 9.46 -5.79 13.88
C LEU A 99 8.30 -5.22 13.04
N MET A 100 7.96 -3.95 13.20
CA MET A 100 6.96 -3.28 12.36
C MET A 100 7.39 -3.18 10.89
N ASN A 101 8.71 -3.25 10.60
CA ASN A 101 9.25 -3.24 9.25
C ASN A 101 9.77 -4.62 8.85
N SER A 102 8.93 -5.63 9.02
CA SER A 102 9.27 -7.01 8.71
C SER A 102 8.27 -7.66 7.76
N SER A 103 8.68 -8.77 7.17
CA SER A 103 7.82 -9.68 6.42
C SER A 103 8.02 -11.11 6.93
N VAL A 104 7.02 -11.96 6.69
CA VAL A 104 7.08 -13.38 7.05
C VAL A 104 7.26 -14.18 5.77
N GLU A 105 8.20 -15.12 5.78
CA GLU A 105 8.44 -16.05 4.69
C GLU A 105 8.65 -17.45 5.29
N GLY A 106 7.66 -18.33 5.11
CA GLY A 106 7.62 -19.61 5.82
C GLY A 106 7.70 -19.41 7.34
N ASP A 107 8.70 -20.00 7.96
CA ASP A 107 8.95 -19.94 9.41
C ASP A 107 9.92 -18.80 9.80
N LYS A 108 10.24 -17.89 8.88
CA LYS A 108 11.23 -16.83 9.11
C LYS A 108 10.58 -15.47 9.14
N ILE A 109 11.02 -14.62 10.08
CA ILE A 109 10.72 -13.20 10.13
C ILE A 109 11.92 -12.45 9.54
N ILE A 110 11.68 -11.72 8.45
CA ILE A 110 12.69 -10.93 7.75
C ILE A 110 12.54 -9.47 8.16
N ILE A 111 13.45 -8.96 8.99
CA ILE A 111 13.47 -7.56 9.41
C ILE A 111 14.20 -6.74 8.36
N LYS A 112 13.47 -5.82 7.73
CA LYS A 112 14.05 -4.90 6.74
C LYS A 112 14.75 -3.76 7.46
N LYS A 113 16.02 -3.53 7.14
CA LYS A 113 16.82 -2.46 7.76
C LYS A 113 16.54 -1.10 7.12
N ASP A 114 16.30 -1.09 5.82
CA ASP A 114 15.94 0.13 5.10
C ASP A 114 14.47 0.46 5.34
N ILE A 115 14.21 1.72 5.69
CA ILE A 115 12.86 2.22 5.97
C ILE A 115 12.41 3.04 4.77
N ASN A 116 11.51 2.47 3.96
CA ASN A 116 10.94 3.11 2.79
C ASN A 116 9.47 3.42 3.06
N ILE A 117 9.13 4.70 3.07
CA ILE A 117 7.76 5.18 3.28
C ILE A 117 7.16 5.56 1.93
N GLY A 118 6.11 4.87 1.53
CA GLY A 118 5.31 5.22 0.36
C GLY A 118 4.16 6.15 0.73
N MET A 119 3.89 7.12 -0.13
CA MET A 119 2.73 8.01 -0.02
C MET A 119 1.85 7.84 -1.25
N ALA A 120 0.60 7.43 -1.03
CA ALA A 120 -0.37 7.36 -2.11
C ALA A 120 -0.83 8.77 -2.51
N THR A 121 -0.77 9.06 -3.81
CA THR A 121 -1.20 10.33 -4.37
C THR A 121 -2.11 10.06 -5.56
N ALA A 122 -3.30 10.68 -5.57
CA ALA A 122 -4.20 10.58 -6.71
C ALA A 122 -3.59 11.28 -7.93
N MET A 123 -3.58 10.59 -9.06
CA MET A 123 -3.15 11.17 -10.32
C MET A 123 -4.31 11.92 -11.02
N PRO A 124 -4.01 12.95 -11.85
CA PRO A 124 -5.05 13.66 -12.60
C PRO A 124 -5.88 12.76 -13.53
N SER A 125 -5.34 11.61 -13.92
CA SER A 125 -6.03 10.58 -14.73
C SER A 125 -7.11 9.81 -13.97
N GLY A 126 -7.23 9.99 -12.64
CA GLY A 126 -8.19 9.27 -11.80
C GLY A 126 -7.78 7.84 -11.43
N ASN A 127 -6.54 7.45 -11.70
CA ASN A 127 -5.97 6.15 -11.30
C ASN A 127 -5.07 6.31 -10.09
#